data_7252db9ab7c83a567395083e2fb6d3d5
#
_entry.id   7252db9ab7c83a567395083e2fb6d3d5
#
_cell.length_a   1.000
_cell.length_b   1.000
_cell.length_c   1.000
_cell.angle_alpha   90.00
_cell.angle_beta   90.00
_cell.angle_gamma   90.00
#
_symmetry.space_group_name_H-M   'P 1'
#
loop_
_entity.id
_entity.type
_entity.pdbx_description
1 polymer ?
#
loop_
_entity_poly.entity_id
_entity_poly.type
_entity_poly.pdbx_seq_one_letter_code
_entity_poly.pdbx_strand_id
1 'polypeptide(L)'
;AERSRDDLEQLLVRPVVSFCYPHGYVSPRVRRAVAAAGYTTACVVGRRVAKRSDDPLRLPRLQVTADHSGADVLHLLRAGEGGVLPVVERLTQPAWRAVRRTVHRTTGRVLT
;
A
#
# COMPACT_ATOMS: atom_id res chain seq x y z
N ALA A 1 1.67 15.65 1.21
CA ALA A 1 0.75 15.06 0.22
C ALA A 1 0.15 16.10 -0.72
N GLU A 2 -0.31 17.20 -0.19
CA GLU A 2 -0.94 18.28 -0.97
C GLU A 2 0.03 18.91 -1.98
N ARG A 3 1.24 19.20 -1.55
CA ARG A 3 2.28 19.81 -2.39
C ARG A 3 2.71 18.89 -3.54
N SER A 4 2.89 17.62 -3.27
CA SER A 4 3.24 16.65 -4.31
C SER A 4 2.10 16.45 -5.32
N ARG A 5 0.85 16.51 -4.86
CA ARG A 5 -0.30 16.48 -5.74
C ARG A 5 -0.31 17.68 -6.69
N ASP A 6 -0.10 18.89 -6.16
CA ASP A 6 -0.08 20.12 -6.96
C ASP A 6 1.04 20.07 -8.00
N ASP A 7 2.24 19.63 -7.63
CA ASP A 7 3.36 19.48 -8.55
C ASP A 7 3.06 18.52 -9.68
N LEU A 8 2.46 17.36 -9.37
CA LEU A 8 2.07 16.37 -10.38
C LEU A 8 0.96 16.89 -11.29
N GLU A 9 -0.02 17.59 -10.77
CA GLU A 9 -1.11 18.15 -11.57
C GLU A 9 -0.59 19.21 -12.54
N GLN A 10 0.38 20.01 -12.14
CA GLN A 10 1.02 20.97 -13.04
C GLN A 10 1.78 20.30 -14.18
N LEU A 11 2.50 19.20 -13.89
CA LEU A 11 3.25 18.46 -14.90
C LEU A 11 2.36 17.71 -15.88
N LEU A 12 1.29 17.10 -15.38
CA LEU A 12 0.40 16.24 -16.18
C LEU A 12 -0.75 17.00 -16.82
N VAL A 13 -1.04 18.22 -16.39
CA VAL A 13 -2.17 19.03 -16.84
C VAL A 13 -3.50 18.27 -16.71
N ARG A 14 -3.64 17.52 -15.62
CA ARG A 14 -4.85 16.75 -15.28
C ARG A 14 -4.95 16.54 -13.77
N PRO A 15 -6.17 16.29 -13.24
CA PRO A 15 -6.33 15.97 -11.81
C PRO A 15 -5.57 14.70 -11.42
N VAL A 16 -4.96 14.73 -10.25
CA VAL A 16 -4.33 13.56 -9.61
C VAL A 16 -5.16 13.20 -8.39
N VAL A 17 -5.82 12.06 -8.42
CA VAL A 17 -6.82 11.67 -7.42
C VAL A 17 -6.46 10.43 -6.61
N SER A 18 -5.39 9.73 -6.99
CA SER A 18 -4.95 8.49 -6.35
C SER A 18 -3.63 8.67 -5.62
N PHE A 19 -3.53 8.07 -4.43
CA PHE A 19 -2.35 8.12 -3.58
C PHE A 19 -1.91 6.71 -3.19
N CYS A 20 -0.64 6.52 -2.93
CA CYS A 20 -0.10 5.29 -2.38
C CYS A 20 0.68 5.62 -1.11
N TYR A 21 0.29 5.06 0.02
CA TYR A 21 0.99 5.29 1.28
C TYR A 21 2.41 4.71 1.21
N PRO A 22 3.44 5.49 1.60
CA PRO A 22 4.81 4.99 1.64
C PRO A 22 4.90 3.70 2.47
N HIS A 23 5.53 2.69 1.91
CA HIS A 23 5.60 1.32 2.47
C HIS A 23 4.24 0.65 2.70
N GLY A 24 3.14 1.26 2.27
CA GLY A 24 1.81 0.71 2.41
C GLY A 24 1.21 0.80 3.82
N TYR A 25 1.78 1.60 4.71
CA TYR A 25 1.29 1.76 6.08
C TYR A 25 0.57 3.09 6.25
N VAL A 26 -0.56 3.05 6.96
CA VAL A 26 -1.40 4.22 7.18
C VAL A 26 -1.87 4.28 8.64
N SER A 27 -1.87 5.49 9.20
CA SER A 27 -2.52 5.80 10.46
C SER A 27 -3.80 6.61 10.20
N PRO A 28 -4.75 6.69 11.15
CA PRO A 28 -5.92 7.54 10.99
C PRO A 28 -5.57 9.02 10.71
N ARG A 29 -4.51 9.51 11.31
CA ARG A 29 -4.00 10.87 11.09
C ARG A 29 -3.54 11.09 9.65
N VAL A 30 -2.74 10.17 9.13
CA VAL A 30 -2.23 10.23 7.74
C VAL A 30 -3.37 10.09 6.75
N ARG A 31 -4.32 9.19 7.01
CA ARG A 31 -5.51 9.04 6.17
C ARG A 31 -6.29 10.34 6.07
N ARG A 32 -6.52 11.02 7.19
CA ARG A 32 -7.21 12.32 7.19
C ARG A 32 -6.44 13.38 6.39
N ALA A 33 -5.13 13.40 6.51
CA ALA A 33 -4.28 14.32 5.76
C ALA A 33 -4.38 14.07 4.24
N VAL A 34 -4.39 12.82 3.82
CA VAL A 34 -4.56 12.44 2.41
C VAL A 34 -5.94 12.84 1.89
N ALA A 35 -6.99 12.61 2.67
CA ALA A 35 -8.34 13.04 2.33
C ALA A 35 -8.44 14.57 2.20
N ALA A 36 -7.86 15.31 3.14
CA ALA A 36 -7.84 16.77 3.13
C ALA A 36 -7.05 17.33 1.94
N ALA A 37 -6.02 16.62 1.46
CA ALA A 37 -5.27 17.01 0.28
C ALA A 37 -6.05 16.85 -1.04
N GLY A 38 -7.20 16.19 -1.02
CA GLY A 38 -8.08 16.05 -2.18
C GLY A 38 -7.96 14.73 -2.94
N TYR A 39 -7.23 13.76 -2.41
CA TYR A 39 -7.21 12.42 -2.99
C TYR A 39 -8.51 11.67 -2.69
N THR A 40 -9.03 10.94 -3.66
CA THR A 40 -10.27 10.18 -3.53
C THR A 40 -10.03 8.69 -3.29
N THR A 41 -8.86 8.19 -3.69
CA THR A 41 -8.46 6.81 -3.47
C THR A 41 -7.02 6.74 -2.96
N ALA A 42 -6.73 5.73 -2.15
CA ALA A 42 -5.38 5.45 -1.68
C ALA A 42 -5.19 3.97 -1.40
N CYS A 43 -4.00 3.47 -1.66
CA CYS A 43 -3.66 2.05 -1.53
C CYS A 43 -2.77 1.79 -0.32
N VAL A 44 -3.10 0.72 0.41
CA VAL A 44 -2.33 0.18 1.52
C VAL A 44 -1.82 -1.21 1.19
N VAL A 45 -0.94 -1.76 2.01
CA VAL A 45 -0.62 -3.18 1.97
C VAL A 45 -1.77 -3.95 2.62
N GLY A 46 -2.45 -4.80 1.87
CA GLY A 46 -3.58 -5.57 2.39
C GLY A 46 -3.59 -7.02 1.94
N ARG A 47 -2.87 -7.33 0.87
CA ARG A 47 -2.68 -8.69 0.32
C ARG A 47 -3.98 -9.42 0.02
N ARG A 48 -4.98 -8.71 -0.42
CA ARG A 48 -6.27 -9.25 -0.84
C ARG A 48 -6.87 -8.39 -1.94
N VAL A 49 -7.88 -8.93 -2.60
CA VAL A 49 -8.67 -8.19 -3.59
C VAL A 49 -9.55 -7.17 -2.88
N ALA A 50 -9.64 -5.97 -3.43
CA ALA A 50 -10.51 -4.93 -2.90
C ALA A 50 -11.99 -5.31 -3.04
N LYS A 51 -12.79 -4.94 -2.05
CA LYS A 51 -14.25 -5.13 -2.02
C LYS A 51 -14.93 -3.78 -2.06
N ARG A 52 -16.19 -3.76 -2.46
CA ARG A 52 -16.99 -2.53 -2.47
C ARG A 52 -17.15 -1.88 -1.09
N SER A 53 -17.08 -2.70 -0.03
CA SER A 53 -17.18 -2.24 1.37
C SER A 53 -15.88 -1.67 1.91
N ASP A 54 -14.77 -1.77 1.18
CA ASP A 54 -13.49 -1.23 1.63
C ASP A 54 -13.49 0.29 1.59
N ASP A 55 -12.77 0.90 2.55
CA ASP A 55 -12.53 2.32 2.58
C ASP A 55 -11.73 2.73 1.33
N PRO A 56 -12.23 3.66 0.49
CA PRO A 56 -11.50 4.08 -0.71
C PRO A 56 -10.10 4.65 -0.43
N LEU A 57 -9.86 5.13 0.77
CA LEU A 57 -8.55 5.63 1.19
C LEU A 57 -7.69 4.57 1.87
N ARG A 58 -8.10 3.31 1.85
CA ARG A 58 -7.39 2.15 2.39
C ARG A 58 -7.58 0.92 1.52
N LEU A 59 -7.46 1.06 0.21
CA LEU A 59 -7.63 -0.07 -0.71
C LEU A 59 -6.47 -1.04 -0.58
N PRO A 60 -6.75 -2.34 -0.37
CA PRO A 60 -5.71 -3.36 -0.30
C PRO A 60 -5.07 -3.60 -1.67
N ARG A 61 -3.87 -4.14 -1.67
CA ARG A 61 -3.15 -4.51 -2.90
C ARG A 61 -2.68 -5.95 -2.82
N LEU A 62 -2.71 -6.62 -3.96
CA LEU A 62 -2.04 -7.90 -4.13
C LEU A 62 -0.58 -7.65 -4.51
N GLN A 63 0.31 -8.41 -3.91
CA GLN A 63 1.73 -8.34 -4.23
C GLN A 63 2.08 -9.46 -5.21
N VAL A 64 2.66 -9.07 -6.34
CA VAL A 64 3.17 -9.99 -7.34
C VAL A 64 4.70 -9.89 -7.34
N THR A 65 5.37 -11.02 -7.26
CA THR A 65 6.83 -11.10 -7.25
C THR A 65 7.33 -11.82 -8.51
N ALA A 66 8.64 -11.79 -8.73
CA ALA A 66 9.25 -12.45 -9.87
C ALA A 66 9.07 -13.99 -9.86
N ASP A 67 8.80 -14.58 -8.71
CA ASP A 67 8.56 -16.01 -8.55
C ASP A 67 7.17 -16.45 -9.00
N HIS A 68 6.24 -15.51 -9.14
CA HIS A 68 4.87 -15.80 -9.57
C HIS A 68 4.81 -16.06 -11.06
N SER A 69 4.19 -17.18 -11.45
CA SER A 69 3.79 -17.45 -12.84
C SER A 69 2.47 -16.74 -13.16
N GLY A 70 2.06 -16.74 -14.43
CA GLY A 70 0.74 -16.23 -14.82
C GLY A 70 -0.40 -16.97 -14.12
N ALA A 71 -0.27 -18.29 -13.92
CA ALA A 71 -1.25 -19.08 -13.21
C ALA A 71 -1.35 -18.70 -11.73
N ASP A 72 -0.20 -18.38 -11.09
CA ASP A 72 -0.17 -17.91 -9.71
C ASP A 72 -0.89 -16.56 -9.55
N VAL A 73 -0.66 -15.64 -10.48
CA VAL A 73 -1.32 -14.33 -10.49
C VAL A 73 -2.83 -14.50 -10.66
N LEU A 74 -3.27 -15.39 -11.56
CA LEU A 74 -4.68 -15.66 -11.76
C LEU A 74 -5.32 -16.26 -10.50
N HIS A 75 -4.61 -17.15 -9.82
CA HIS A 75 -5.06 -17.74 -8.55
C HIS A 75 -5.22 -16.67 -7.47
N LEU A 76 -4.26 -15.75 -7.34
CA LEU A 76 -4.35 -14.62 -6.42
C LEU A 76 -5.56 -13.73 -6.69
N LEU A 77 -5.86 -13.46 -7.96
CA LEU A 77 -7.00 -12.64 -8.35
C LEU A 77 -8.34 -13.33 -8.03
N ARG A 78 -8.42 -14.64 -8.15
CA ARG A 78 -9.66 -15.41 -7.90
C ARG A 78 -9.88 -15.73 -6.44
N ALA A 79 -8.82 -16.15 -5.73
CA ALA A 79 -8.89 -16.61 -4.35
C ALA A 79 -8.54 -15.54 -3.32
N GLY A 80 -8.02 -14.38 -3.75
CA GLY A 80 -7.49 -13.39 -2.85
C GLY A 80 -6.29 -13.94 -2.08
N GLU A 81 -6.36 -13.98 -0.76
CA GLU A 81 -5.27 -14.45 0.11
C GLU A 81 -5.22 -15.96 0.30
N GLY A 82 -5.64 -16.75 -0.68
CA GLY A 82 -5.60 -18.22 -0.57
C GLY A 82 -4.18 -18.78 -0.62
N GLY A 83 -3.85 -19.76 0.26
CA GLY A 83 -2.60 -20.50 0.24
C GLY A 83 -1.69 -20.27 1.43
N VAL A 84 -0.63 -21.09 1.52
CA VAL A 84 0.32 -21.11 2.66
C VAL A 84 1.26 -19.90 2.65
N LEU A 85 1.72 -19.49 1.47
CA LEU A 85 2.64 -18.35 1.32
C LEU A 85 2.08 -17.03 1.88
N PRO A 86 0.84 -16.63 1.58
CA PRO A 86 0.25 -15.45 2.19
C PRO A 86 0.18 -15.51 3.72
N VAL A 87 -0.04 -16.67 4.29
CA VAL A 87 -0.06 -16.86 5.75
C VAL A 87 1.33 -16.63 6.34
N VAL A 88 2.37 -17.21 5.73
CA VAL A 88 3.76 -17.02 6.17
C VAL A 88 4.15 -15.55 6.09
N GLU A 89 3.81 -14.88 5.00
CA GLU A 89 4.10 -13.45 4.85
C GLU A 89 3.38 -12.58 5.89
N ARG A 90 2.14 -12.91 6.25
CA ARG A 90 1.41 -12.22 7.32
C ARG A 90 2.10 -12.37 8.67
N LEU A 91 2.63 -13.56 8.97
CA LEU A 91 3.33 -13.82 10.22
C LEU A 91 4.66 -13.06 10.31
N THR A 92 5.36 -12.87 9.18
CA THR A 92 6.66 -12.18 9.13
C THR A 92 6.56 -10.67 9.04
N GLN A 93 5.47 -10.13 8.50
CA GLN A 93 5.27 -8.69 8.30
C GLN A 93 5.40 -7.84 9.59
N PRO A 94 4.81 -8.22 10.73
CA PRO A 94 4.95 -7.44 11.95
C PRO A 94 6.39 -7.33 12.42
N ALA A 95 7.19 -8.42 12.30
CA ALA A 95 8.60 -8.41 12.65
C ALA A 95 9.41 -7.48 11.75
N TRP A 96 9.17 -7.52 10.44
CA TRP A 96 9.82 -6.64 9.49
C TRP A 96 9.48 -5.16 9.74
N ARG A 97 8.24 -4.85 10.08
CA ARG A 97 7.82 -3.49 10.44
C ARG A 97 8.57 -2.98 11.67
N ALA A 98 8.74 -3.83 12.68
CA ALA A 98 9.50 -3.49 13.87
C ALA A 98 10.97 -3.24 13.55
N VAL A 99 11.60 -4.09 12.74
CA VAL A 99 12.98 -3.92 12.28
C VAL A 99 13.16 -2.61 11.53
N ARG A 100 12.28 -2.30 10.59
CA ARG A 100 12.35 -1.03 9.84
C ARG A 100 12.30 0.18 10.76
N ARG A 101 11.39 0.19 11.73
CA ARG A 101 11.27 1.29 12.70
C ARG A 101 12.52 1.45 13.55
N THR A 102 13.09 0.34 14.01
CA THR A 102 14.31 0.34 14.81
C THR A 102 15.49 0.88 14.02
N VAL A 103 15.69 0.40 12.80
CA VAL A 103 16.78 0.87 11.93
C VAL A 103 16.62 2.35 11.62
N HIS A 104 15.41 2.81 11.31
CA HIS A 104 15.15 4.22 11.04
C HIS A 104 15.46 5.11 12.24
N ARG A 105 15.11 4.69 13.46
CA ARG A 105 15.39 5.43 14.69
C ARG A 105 16.89 5.51 15.01
N THR A 106 17.63 4.43 14.74
CA THR A 106 19.06 4.33 15.07
C THR A 106 19.97 4.96 14.01
N THR A 107 19.65 4.79 12.74
CA THR A 107 20.52 5.20 11.62
C THR A 107 19.97 6.35 10.80
N GLY A 108 18.67 6.68 10.93
CA GLY A 108 17.98 7.65 10.10
C GLY A 108 17.78 7.20 8.65
N ARG A 109 18.10 5.94 8.34
CA ARG A 109 17.93 5.38 7.00
C ARG A 109 16.61 4.65 6.88
N VAL A 110 16.01 4.70 5.69
CA VAL A 110 14.81 3.95 5.34
C VAL A 110 15.22 2.66 4.63
N LEU A 111 14.75 1.52 5.14
CA LEU A 111 14.92 0.23 4.47
C LEU A 111 13.80 0.03 3.45
N THR A 112 14.18 -0.27 2.21
CA THR A 112 13.25 -0.52 1.10
C THR A 112 13.16 -2.00 0.73
#